data_f03687b0088a53fb919cd7af993fdd0d
#
_entry.id   f03687b0088a53fb919cd7af993fdd0d
#
_cell.length_a   1.000
_cell.length_b   1.000
_cell.length_c   1.000
_cell.angle_alpha   90.00
_cell.angle_beta   90.00
_cell.angle_gamma   90.00
#
_symmetry.space_group_name_H-M   'P 1'
#
loop_
_entity.id
_entity.type
_entity.pdbx_description
1 polymer ?
#
loop_
_entity_poly.entity_id
_entity_poly.type
_entity_poly.pdbx_seq_one_letter_code
_entity_poly.pdbx_strand_id
1 'polypeptide(L)'
;VSGGGRDWLGIDDGYRAPSQALLNATSDGNQLKLKSRFTGIGVPAEELEAVGESFNNQYTPEEDAAPPNVNISTSFGNFYELGSSGAKLNYLASLDYNNSWDTNRMERNTYVPSTQGLDIQEDLDFVGTENSIDLSAILSTGLDINENNNVRLTSVILRQTDDRVFQIEGETLDAPDLETTELQWVEREIVSNQLQGDHYFPALNELVVNWRYSDITATREAPDTRFYRYDGGEFSSRVDGNMRSFDDLKDNATELGVDLTMVFYGPM
;
A
#
# COMPACT_ATOMS: atom_id res chain seq x y z
N VAL A 1 10.53 -10.09 2.31
CA VAL A 1 11.90 -9.57 2.05
C VAL A 1 12.38 -8.82 3.28
N SER A 2 13.07 -9.49 4.18
CA SER A 2 13.64 -8.86 5.39
C SER A 2 14.58 -7.72 4.98
N GLY A 3 14.36 -6.54 5.49
CA GLY A 3 15.12 -5.37 5.09
C GLY A 3 15.40 -4.42 6.24
N GLY A 4 14.46 -3.58 6.56
CA GLY A 4 14.65 -2.51 7.50
C GLY A 4 14.38 -2.88 8.96
N GLY A 5 14.88 -2.06 9.88
CA GLY A 5 14.63 -2.23 11.32
C GLY A 5 13.18 -1.92 11.73
N ARG A 6 12.36 -1.37 10.83
CA ARG A 6 10.95 -1.00 11.06
C ARG A 6 9.95 -1.85 10.29
N ASP A 7 10.39 -2.90 9.61
CA ASP A 7 9.51 -3.79 8.84
C ASP A 7 8.36 -4.35 9.68
N TRP A 8 8.60 -4.62 10.96
CA TRP A 8 7.55 -5.07 11.88
C TRP A 8 6.40 -4.06 12.12
N LEU A 9 6.62 -2.79 11.80
CA LEU A 9 5.59 -1.73 11.79
C LEU A 9 4.98 -1.52 10.39
N GLY A 10 5.43 -2.25 9.39
CA GLY A 10 5.04 -2.02 8.01
C GLY A 10 5.58 -0.70 7.46
N ILE A 11 6.78 -0.29 7.85
CA ILE A 11 7.39 0.98 7.42
C ILE A 11 8.76 0.69 6.82
N ASP A 12 8.95 0.98 5.52
CA ASP A 12 10.27 0.99 4.92
C ASP A 12 11.09 2.16 5.48
N ASP A 13 12.27 1.85 5.99
CA ASP A 13 13.20 2.85 6.55
C ASP A 13 14.22 3.36 5.53
N GLY A 14 13.94 3.14 4.24
CA GLY A 14 14.81 3.49 3.12
C GLY A 14 15.73 2.35 2.67
N TYR A 15 15.62 1.16 3.26
CA TYR A 15 16.38 -0.01 2.86
C TYR A 15 16.09 -0.44 1.41
N ARG A 16 14.83 -0.23 0.96
CA ARG A 16 14.34 -0.55 -0.38
C ARG A 16 14.36 0.66 -1.32
N ALA A 17 14.92 1.80 -0.90
CA ALA A 17 14.98 2.99 -1.74
C ALA A 17 15.83 2.77 -3.01
N PRO A 18 15.51 3.43 -4.12
CA PRO A 18 16.33 3.41 -5.32
C PRO A 18 17.73 3.97 -5.01
N SER A 19 18.76 3.33 -5.57
CA SER A 19 20.12 3.79 -5.37
C SER A 19 20.37 5.17 -5.99
N GLN A 20 21.31 5.93 -5.44
CA GLN A 20 21.67 7.23 -6.01
C GLN A 20 22.22 7.11 -7.45
N ALA A 21 22.86 5.98 -7.79
CA ALA A 21 23.33 5.69 -9.14
C ALA A 21 22.13 5.54 -10.10
N LEU A 22 21.07 4.83 -9.70
CA LEU A 22 19.84 4.72 -10.48
C LEU A 22 19.16 6.07 -10.68
N LEU A 23 19.00 6.85 -9.61
CA LEU A 23 18.37 8.17 -9.66
C LEU A 23 19.14 9.12 -10.59
N ASN A 24 20.48 9.10 -10.56
CA ASN A 24 21.30 9.91 -11.43
C ASN A 24 21.19 9.46 -12.89
N ALA A 25 21.21 8.16 -13.16
CA ALA A 25 21.13 7.62 -14.51
C ALA A 25 19.76 7.80 -15.17
N THR A 26 18.68 7.92 -14.36
CA THR A 26 17.30 8.15 -14.82
C THR A 26 16.85 9.60 -14.69
N SER A 27 17.72 10.51 -14.25
CA SER A 27 17.44 11.94 -14.17
C SER A 27 16.95 12.48 -15.52
N ASP A 28 16.07 13.47 -15.50
CA ASP A 28 15.50 14.09 -16.70
C ASP A 28 14.70 13.13 -17.62
N GLY A 29 14.21 12.03 -17.09
CA GLY A 29 13.44 11.03 -17.85
C GLY A 29 14.28 10.17 -18.78
N ASN A 30 15.58 10.07 -18.55
CA ASN A 30 16.48 9.22 -19.31
C ASN A 30 16.11 7.73 -19.10
N GLN A 31 16.13 6.97 -20.20
CA GLN A 31 15.90 5.52 -20.15
C GLN A 31 17.22 4.79 -19.94
N LEU A 32 17.21 3.76 -19.08
CA LEU A 32 18.34 2.86 -18.89
C LEU A 32 18.49 1.92 -20.11
N LYS A 33 18.99 2.46 -21.22
CA LYS A 33 19.32 1.70 -22.41
C LYS A 33 20.80 1.80 -22.69
N LEU A 34 21.39 0.69 -23.07
CA LEU A 34 22.78 0.68 -23.50
C LEU A 34 22.97 1.68 -24.65
N LYS A 35 24.02 2.51 -24.54
CA LYS A 35 24.36 3.51 -25.53
C LYS A 35 24.56 2.89 -26.92
N SER A 36 23.74 3.33 -27.86
CA SER A 36 23.82 2.88 -29.24
C SER A 36 25.11 3.38 -29.88
N ARG A 37 25.86 2.49 -30.54
CA ARG A 37 27.05 2.86 -31.30
C ARG A 37 26.75 3.72 -32.53
N PHE A 38 25.49 3.70 -33.01
CA PHE A 38 25.08 4.42 -34.22
C PHE A 38 24.49 5.80 -33.90
N THR A 39 23.66 5.89 -32.86
CA THR A 39 22.98 7.16 -32.53
C THR A 39 23.65 7.92 -31.39
N GLY A 40 24.51 7.28 -30.61
CA GLY A 40 25.12 7.87 -29.41
C GLY A 40 24.13 8.07 -28.25
N ILE A 41 22.86 7.66 -28.43
CA ILE A 41 21.81 7.80 -27.39
C ILE A 41 21.86 6.58 -26.47
N GLY A 42 21.67 6.81 -25.17
CA GLY A 42 21.66 5.80 -24.12
C GLY A 42 22.81 5.99 -23.11
N VAL A 43 22.90 5.11 -22.17
CA VAL A 43 23.84 5.12 -21.04
C VAL A 43 25.07 4.27 -21.37
N PRO A 44 26.31 4.70 -21.07
CA PRO A 44 27.50 3.88 -21.23
C PRO A 44 27.42 2.56 -20.46
N ALA A 45 28.07 1.50 -20.96
CA ALA A 45 28.03 0.17 -20.33
C ALA A 45 28.55 0.20 -18.89
N GLU A 46 29.65 0.91 -18.63
CA GLU A 46 30.26 1.07 -17.30
C GLU A 46 29.29 1.73 -16.29
N GLU A 47 28.48 2.68 -16.76
CA GLU A 47 27.48 3.36 -15.92
C GLU A 47 26.28 2.46 -15.64
N LEU A 48 25.82 1.66 -16.63
CA LEU A 48 24.78 0.65 -16.42
C LEU A 48 25.23 -0.45 -15.45
N GLU A 49 26.49 -0.89 -15.56
CA GLU A 49 27.10 -1.83 -14.63
C GLU A 49 27.12 -1.26 -13.20
N ALA A 50 27.56 -0.02 -13.01
CA ALA A 50 27.58 0.67 -11.73
C ALA A 50 26.16 0.81 -11.13
N VAL A 51 25.13 1.03 -11.96
CA VAL A 51 23.73 1.03 -11.51
C VAL A 51 23.36 -0.39 -11.05
N GLY A 52 23.65 -1.42 -11.81
CA GLY A 52 23.37 -2.81 -11.45
C GLY A 52 24.04 -3.24 -10.14
N GLU A 53 25.31 -2.89 -9.95
CA GLU A 53 26.09 -3.19 -8.74
C GLU A 53 25.61 -2.39 -7.50
N SER A 54 24.95 -1.26 -7.71
CA SER A 54 24.45 -0.42 -6.63
C SER A 54 23.18 -0.94 -5.96
N PHE A 55 22.52 -1.94 -6.55
CA PHE A 55 21.35 -2.56 -5.97
C PHE A 55 21.68 -3.55 -4.85
N ASN A 56 20.74 -3.71 -3.94
CA ASN A 56 20.77 -4.85 -3.04
C ASN A 56 20.49 -6.14 -3.84
N ASN A 57 21.52 -6.98 -3.97
CA ASN A 57 21.50 -8.18 -4.82
C ASN A 57 21.08 -9.46 -4.05
N GLN A 58 20.18 -9.33 -3.08
CA GLN A 58 19.55 -10.47 -2.42
C GLN A 58 18.38 -10.96 -3.25
N TYR A 59 18.55 -12.08 -3.95
CA TYR A 59 17.54 -12.65 -4.86
C TYR A 59 16.92 -13.95 -4.34
N THR A 60 17.55 -14.61 -3.37
CA THR A 60 17.07 -15.92 -2.89
C THR A 60 16.17 -15.69 -1.67
N PRO A 61 14.90 -16.13 -1.72
CA PRO A 61 14.06 -16.20 -0.54
C PRO A 61 14.64 -17.19 0.48
N GLU A 62 14.52 -16.86 1.75
CA GLU A 62 14.88 -17.77 2.84
C GLU A 62 13.58 -18.38 3.39
N GLU A 63 13.58 -19.70 3.57
CA GLU A 63 12.47 -20.38 4.24
C GLU A 63 12.71 -20.36 5.76
N ASP A 64 11.71 -19.88 6.49
CA ASP A 64 11.72 -19.89 7.95
C ASP A 64 10.31 -20.18 8.48
N ALA A 65 10.21 -20.55 9.73
CA ALA A 65 8.92 -20.74 10.41
C ALA A 65 8.25 -19.38 10.62
N ALA A 66 7.03 -19.22 10.10
CA ALA A 66 6.25 -18.02 10.33
C ALA A 66 5.99 -17.82 11.84
N PRO A 67 6.21 -16.62 12.38
CA PRO A 67 5.84 -16.30 13.75
C PRO A 67 4.31 -16.36 13.92
N PRO A 68 3.81 -16.50 15.15
CA PRO A 68 2.36 -16.44 15.40
C PRO A 68 1.77 -15.10 14.94
N ASN A 69 0.58 -15.14 14.35
CA ASN A 69 -0.19 -13.95 14.05
C ASN A 69 -0.52 -13.18 15.34
N VAL A 70 -0.37 -11.87 15.30
CA VAL A 70 -0.59 -10.98 16.45
C VAL A 70 -1.60 -9.92 16.09
N ASN A 71 -2.63 -9.77 16.94
CA ASN A 71 -3.57 -8.67 16.83
C ASN A 71 -3.69 -7.99 18.19
N ILE A 72 -3.49 -6.66 18.23
CA ILE A 72 -3.59 -5.84 19.42
C ILE A 72 -4.50 -4.66 19.11
N SER A 73 -5.59 -4.54 19.87
CA SER A 73 -6.53 -3.44 19.75
C SER A 73 -6.72 -2.78 21.11
N THR A 74 -6.73 -1.45 21.13
CA THR A 74 -7.04 -0.67 22.33
C THR A 74 -7.86 0.55 21.96
N SER A 75 -8.82 0.87 22.81
CA SER A 75 -9.60 2.09 22.65
C SER A 75 -9.93 2.71 24.00
N PHE A 76 -10.00 4.02 24.03
CA PHE A 76 -10.42 4.77 25.20
C PHE A 76 -11.17 6.02 24.79
N GLY A 77 -12.15 6.40 25.58
CA GLY A 77 -12.94 7.59 25.35
C GLY A 77 -13.61 8.05 26.63
N ASN A 78 -13.90 9.33 26.70
CA ASN A 78 -14.61 9.94 27.81
C ASN A 78 -15.23 11.27 27.38
N PHE A 79 -15.99 11.88 28.26
CA PHE A 79 -16.48 13.24 28.11
C PHE A 79 -16.28 14.03 29.41
N TYR A 80 -16.16 15.35 29.26
CA TYR A 80 -16.03 16.28 30.36
C TYR A 80 -17.04 17.40 30.21
N GLU A 81 -17.75 17.72 31.28
CA GLU A 81 -18.59 18.92 31.35
C GLU A 81 -17.73 20.15 31.60
N LEU A 82 -17.88 21.18 30.77
CA LEU A 82 -17.09 22.40 30.82
C LEU A 82 -17.84 23.49 31.59
N GLY A 83 -17.51 23.62 32.87
CA GLY A 83 -18.12 24.64 33.74
C GLY A 83 -19.61 24.45 33.96
N SER A 84 -20.34 25.54 34.17
CA SER A 84 -21.80 25.56 34.41
C SER A 84 -22.61 25.84 33.16
N SER A 85 -21.99 25.97 31.98
CA SER A 85 -22.66 26.33 30.71
C SER A 85 -23.38 25.16 30.03
N GLY A 86 -23.19 23.93 30.51
CA GLY A 86 -23.69 22.71 29.87
C GLY A 86 -22.88 22.26 28.65
N ALA A 87 -21.79 22.94 28.31
CA ALA A 87 -20.90 22.53 27.25
C ALA A 87 -20.16 21.25 27.64
N LYS A 88 -19.92 20.36 26.66
CA LYS A 88 -19.23 19.08 26.87
C LYS A 88 -18.12 18.90 25.85
N LEU A 89 -16.97 18.51 26.34
CA LEU A 89 -15.86 18.03 25.51
C LEU A 89 -15.88 16.50 25.53
N ASN A 90 -16.00 15.86 24.39
CA ASN A 90 -15.90 14.41 24.25
C ASN A 90 -14.70 14.03 23.40
N TYR A 91 -14.14 12.86 23.67
CA TYR A 91 -13.04 12.31 22.86
C TYR A 91 -13.12 10.79 22.82
N LEU A 92 -12.65 10.25 21.72
CA LEU A 92 -12.44 8.83 21.49
C LEU A 92 -11.08 8.66 20.78
N ALA A 93 -10.26 7.76 21.28
CA ALA A 93 -9.06 7.32 20.58
C ALA A 93 -9.05 5.79 20.49
N SER A 94 -8.63 5.27 19.35
CA SER A 94 -8.44 3.84 19.11
C SER A 94 -7.13 3.63 18.37
N LEU A 95 -6.46 2.53 18.68
CA LEU A 95 -5.26 2.07 18.01
C LEU A 95 -5.37 0.56 17.82
N ASP A 96 -5.16 0.11 16.58
CA ASP A 96 -5.17 -1.29 16.21
C ASP A 96 -3.87 -1.62 15.45
N TYR A 97 -3.27 -2.74 15.80
CA TYR A 97 -2.11 -3.32 15.14
C TYR A 97 -2.39 -4.79 14.86
N ASN A 98 -2.21 -5.20 13.61
CA ASN A 98 -2.30 -6.59 13.17
C ASN A 98 -1.04 -6.96 12.41
N ASN A 99 -0.49 -8.13 12.67
CA ASN A 99 0.59 -8.74 11.90
C ASN A 99 0.23 -10.20 11.66
N SER A 100 0.06 -10.57 10.41
CA SER A 100 -0.38 -11.90 10.01
C SER A 100 0.42 -12.45 8.85
N TRP A 101 0.63 -13.76 8.87
CA TRP A 101 1.30 -14.52 7.84
C TRP A 101 0.34 -15.50 7.19
N ASP A 102 0.37 -15.58 5.87
CA ASP A 102 -0.37 -16.53 5.08
C ASP A 102 0.51 -17.16 4.01
N THR A 103 0.32 -18.45 3.75
CA THR A 103 1.02 -19.17 2.68
C THR A 103 0.02 -19.97 1.88
N ASN A 104 -0.07 -19.68 0.61
CA ASN A 104 -0.93 -20.35 -0.34
C ASN A 104 -0.12 -21.18 -1.32
N ARG A 105 -0.58 -22.39 -1.62
CA ARG A 105 -0.01 -23.29 -2.60
C ARG A 105 -1.06 -23.68 -3.64
N MET A 106 -0.70 -23.68 -4.90
CA MET A 106 -1.57 -24.03 -6.01
C MET A 106 -0.79 -24.80 -7.07
N GLU A 107 -1.37 -25.86 -7.60
CA GLU A 107 -0.91 -26.53 -8.81
C GLU A 107 -1.75 -26.11 -10.01
N ARG A 108 -1.13 -25.94 -11.15
CA ARG A 108 -1.82 -25.70 -12.42
C ARG A 108 -1.26 -26.57 -13.53
N ASN A 109 -2.11 -27.46 -14.04
CA ASN A 109 -1.79 -28.35 -15.15
C ASN A 109 -2.65 -28.00 -16.35
N THR A 110 -2.03 -27.71 -17.48
CA THR A 110 -2.72 -27.52 -18.76
C THR A 110 -2.37 -28.65 -19.72
N TYR A 111 -3.35 -29.06 -20.52
CA TYR A 111 -3.24 -30.21 -21.43
C TYR A 111 -3.62 -29.80 -22.83
N VAL A 112 -2.94 -30.39 -23.82
CA VAL A 112 -3.27 -30.27 -25.24
C VAL A 112 -3.63 -31.62 -25.82
N PRO A 113 -4.63 -31.71 -26.73
CA PRO A 113 -4.92 -32.96 -27.45
C PRO A 113 -3.76 -33.37 -28.35
N SER A 114 -3.36 -34.65 -28.26
CA SER A 114 -2.38 -35.26 -29.15
C SER A 114 -2.94 -36.53 -29.81
N THR A 115 -2.16 -37.14 -30.69
CA THR A 115 -2.55 -38.40 -31.34
C THR A 115 -2.56 -39.60 -30.37
N GLN A 116 -1.98 -39.45 -29.19
CA GLN A 116 -1.88 -40.49 -28.16
C GLN A 116 -2.76 -40.18 -26.91
N GLY A 117 -3.49 -39.06 -26.92
CA GLY A 117 -4.34 -38.64 -25.81
C GLY A 117 -4.19 -37.16 -25.49
N LEU A 118 -3.99 -36.86 -24.20
CA LEU A 118 -3.69 -35.51 -23.70
C LEU A 118 -2.23 -35.46 -23.30
N ASP A 119 -1.49 -34.53 -23.88
CA ASP A 119 -0.11 -34.22 -23.46
C ASP A 119 -0.12 -33.02 -22.52
N ILE A 120 0.73 -33.05 -21.51
CA ILE A 120 0.92 -31.92 -20.60
C ILE A 120 1.61 -30.78 -21.35
N GLN A 121 0.99 -29.62 -21.32
CA GLN A 121 1.54 -28.40 -21.90
C GLN A 121 2.23 -27.53 -20.85
N GLU A 122 1.66 -27.50 -19.66
CA GLU A 122 2.23 -26.82 -18.49
C GLU A 122 1.97 -27.68 -17.25
N ASP A 123 2.97 -27.77 -16.40
CA ASP A 123 2.91 -28.38 -15.07
C ASP A 123 3.62 -27.40 -14.11
N LEU A 124 2.84 -26.61 -13.38
CA LEU A 124 3.34 -25.49 -12.59
C LEU A 124 2.85 -25.54 -11.15
N ASP A 125 3.78 -25.43 -10.24
CA ASP A 125 3.57 -25.23 -8.82
C ASP A 125 3.74 -23.76 -8.46
N PHE A 126 2.79 -23.23 -7.69
CA PHE A 126 2.77 -21.86 -7.21
C PHE A 126 2.84 -21.84 -5.70
N VAL A 127 3.75 -21.06 -5.15
CA VAL A 127 3.83 -20.80 -3.71
C VAL A 127 3.85 -19.30 -3.49
N GLY A 128 2.86 -18.81 -2.76
CA GLY A 128 2.78 -17.41 -2.35
C GLY A 128 2.81 -17.32 -0.84
N THR A 129 3.76 -16.60 -0.28
CA THR A 129 3.80 -16.27 1.16
C THR A 129 3.70 -14.75 1.31
N GLU A 130 2.82 -14.31 2.18
CA GLU A 130 2.56 -12.92 2.45
C GLU A 130 2.58 -12.64 3.96
N ASN A 131 3.30 -11.60 4.35
CA ASN A 131 3.18 -10.99 5.67
C ASN A 131 2.40 -9.69 5.53
N SER A 132 1.22 -9.63 6.12
CA SER A 132 0.38 -8.42 6.14
C SER A 132 0.46 -7.74 7.49
N ILE A 133 0.79 -6.46 7.49
CA ILE A 133 0.92 -5.62 8.66
C ILE A 133 -0.06 -4.45 8.53
N ASP A 134 -1.05 -4.40 9.42
CA ASP A 134 -2.04 -3.34 9.45
C ASP A 134 -1.85 -2.50 10.70
N LEU A 135 -1.85 -1.18 10.53
CA LEU A 135 -1.84 -0.21 11.60
C LEU A 135 -2.98 0.78 11.38
N SER A 136 -3.88 0.90 12.33
CA SER A 136 -4.91 1.92 12.29
C SER A 136 -4.96 2.74 13.57
N ALA A 137 -5.21 4.04 13.42
CA ALA A 137 -5.40 4.96 14.52
C ALA A 137 -6.58 5.89 14.23
N ILE A 138 -7.45 6.06 15.21
CA ILE A 138 -8.59 6.97 15.14
C ILE A 138 -8.53 7.87 16.35
N LEU A 139 -8.62 9.18 16.11
CA LEU A 139 -8.82 10.19 17.14
C LEU A 139 -10.03 11.02 16.75
N SER A 140 -11.06 11.01 17.61
CA SER A 140 -12.23 11.86 17.47
C SER A 140 -12.36 12.73 18.71
N THR A 141 -12.52 14.03 18.52
CA THR A 141 -12.82 14.97 19.60
C THR A 141 -14.00 15.86 19.21
N GLY A 142 -14.95 16.01 20.09
CA GLY A 142 -16.16 16.78 19.87
C GLY A 142 -16.38 17.80 20.99
N LEU A 143 -16.86 18.99 20.60
CA LEU A 143 -17.29 20.02 21.51
C LEU A 143 -18.79 20.27 21.30
N ASP A 144 -19.61 19.80 22.26
CA ASP A 144 -21.01 20.16 22.36
C ASP A 144 -21.08 21.52 23.07
N ILE A 145 -21.24 22.60 22.32
CA ILE A 145 -21.26 23.97 22.86
C ILE A 145 -22.54 24.19 23.67
N ASN A 146 -23.65 23.67 23.17
CA ASN A 146 -24.97 23.61 23.79
C ASN A 146 -25.81 22.54 23.06
N GLU A 147 -27.09 22.41 23.43
CA GLU A 147 -28.03 21.43 22.85
C GLU A 147 -28.21 21.57 21.32
N ASN A 148 -27.95 22.76 20.77
CA ASN A 148 -28.18 23.11 19.37
C ASN A 148 -26.90 23.24 18.53
N ASN A 149 -25.73 23.17 19.13
CA ASN A 149 -24.47 23.45 18.43
C ASN A 149 -23.38 22.49 18.86
N ASN A 150 -22.85 21.75 17.91
CA ASN A 150 -21.68 20.90 18.11
C ASN A 150 -20.66 21.07 17.00
N VAL A 151 -19.40 20.78 17.32
CA VAL A 151 -18.30 20.72 16.38
C VAL A 151 -17.48 19.47 16.70
N ARG A 152 -17.07 18.73 15.68
CA ARG A 152 -16.28 17.51 15.82
C ARG A 152 -15.11 17.49 14.86
N LEU A 153 -13.94 17.13 15.38
CA LEU A 153 -12.75 16.78 14.61
C LEU A 153 -12.57 15.28 14.68
N THR A 154 -12.41 14.64 13.52
CA THR A 154 -12.03 13.21 13.42
C THR A 154 -10.80 13.09 12.56
N SER A 155 -9.76 12.47 13.10
CA SER A 155 -8.53 12.13 12.39
C SER A 155 -8.40 10.61 12.33
N VAL A 156 -8.13 10.09 11.14
CA VAL A 156 -7.98 8.65 10.88
C VAL A 156 -6.67 8.44 10.14
N ILE A 157 -5.90 7.46 10.60
CA ILE A 157 -4.71 6.95 9.91
C ILE A 157 -4.97 5.45 9.71
N LEU A 158 -4.93 5.01 8.45
CA LEU A 158 -5.01 3.60 8.07
C LEU A 158 -3.75 3.29 7.26
N ARG A 159 -2.98 2.31 7.71
CA ARG A 159 -1.80 1.83 7.01
C ARG A 159 -1.89 0.32 6.86
N GLN A 160 -1.67 -0.16 5.67
CA GLN A 160 -1.53 -1.57 5.33
C GLN A 160 -0.23 -1.76 4.57
N THR A 161 0.54 -2.74 4.99
CA THR A 161 1.78 -3.13 4.32
C THR A 161 1.78 -4.62 4.07
N ASP A 162 2.08 -5.00 2.84
CA ASP A 162 2.20 -6.38 2.41
C ASP A 162 3.65 -6.65 1.98
N ASP A 163 4.32 -7.59 2.65
CA ASP A 163 5.61 -8.17 2.23
C ASP A 163 5.34 -9.54 1.63
N ARG A 164 5.53 -9.69 0.32
CA ARG A 164 5.12 -10.85 -0.45
C ARG A 164 6.29 -11.48 -1.18
N VAL A 165 6.37 -12.81 -1.08
CA VAL A 165 7.18 -13.67 -1.92
C VAL A 165 6.27 -14.58 -2.72
N PHE A 166 6.39 -14.57 -4.04
CA PHE A 166 5.63 -15.42 -4.94
C PHE A 166 6.57 -16.18 -5.86
N GLN A 167 6.48 -17.51 -5.83
CA GLN A 167 7.32 -18.40 -6.61
C GLN A 167 6.49 -19.29 -7.52
N ILE A 168 6.99 -19.55 -8.72
CA ILE A 168 6.44 -20.48 -9.67
C ILE A 168 7.59 -21.39 -10.10
N GLU A 169 7.39 -22.69 -9.97
CA GLU A 169 8.33 -23.71 -10.40
C GLU A 169 7.61 -24.72 -11.30
N GLY A 170 8.29 -25.29 -12.27
CA GLY A 170 7.74 -26.36 -13.09
C GLY A 170 8.18 -26.33 -14.54
N GLU A 171 7.35 -26.91 -15.39
CA GLU A 171 7.63 -27.12 -16.80
C GLU A 171 6.62 -26.42 -17.70
N THR A 172 7.10 -25.83 -18.78
CA THR A 172 6.29 -25.35 -19.92
C THR A 172 6.90 -25.83 -21.22
N LEU A 173 6.17 -25.74 -22.33
CA LEU A 173 6.72 -26.09 -23.65
C LEU A 173 7.99 -25.32 -24.03
N ASP A 174 8.11 -24.08 -23.54
CA ASP A 174 9.21 -23.16 -23.87
C ASP A 174 10.32 -23.14 -22.78
N ALA A 175 10.05 -23.71 -21.61
CA ALA A 175 10.96 -23.76 -20.48
C ALA A 175 10.73 -25.05 -19.68
N PRO A 176 11.51 -26.13 -19.93
CA PRO A 176 11.33 -27.40 -19.26
C PRO A 176 11.79 -27.42 -17.79
N ASP A 177 12.37 -26.34 -17.32
CA ASP A 177 12.83 -26.16 -15.93
C ASP A 177 12.73 -24.67 -15.63
N LEU A 178 11.49 -24.24 -15.37
CA LEU A 178 11.14 -22.86 -15.13
C LEU A 178 11.14 -22.57 -13.64
N GLU A 179 11.85 -21.54 -13.20
CA GLU A 179 11.72 -20.95 -11.88
C GLU A 179 11.50 -19.45 -12.02
N THR A 180 10.45 -18.92 -11.41
CA THR A 180 10.24 -17.48 -11.30
C THR A 180 10.00 -17.10 -9.86
N THR A 181 10.52 -15.96 -9.46
CA THR A 181 10.28 -15.38 -8.13
C THR A 181 9.96 -13.91 -8.26
N GLU A 182 8.92 -13.51 -7.55
CA GLU A 182 8.56 -12.10 -7.33
C GLU A 182 8.70 -11.79 -5.84
N LEU A 183 9.47 -10.73 -5.53
CA LEU A 183 9.60 -10.16 -4.21
C LEU A 183 8.97 -8.79 -4.23
N GLN A 184 7.97 -8.57 -3.39
CA GLN A 184 7.21 -7.33 -3.38
C GLN A 184 6.98 -6.85 -1.96
N TRP A 185 7.24 -5.55 -1.75
CA TRP A 185 6.85 -4.80 -0.57
C TRP A 185 5.91 -3.68 -1.02
N VAL A 186 4.73 -3.59 -0.45
CA VAL A 186 3.76 -2.54 -0.79
C VAL A 186 3.21 -1.91 0.46
N GLU A 187 3.43 -0.62 0.62
CA GLU A 187 2.83 0.20 1.65
C GLU A 187 1.64 0.98 1.09
N ARG A 188 0.54 0.99 1.80
CA ARG A 188 -0.65 1.82 1.50
C ARG A 188 -1.00 2.58 2.76
N GLU A 189 -1.15 3.89 2.65
CA GLU A 189 -1.53 4.72 3.77
C GLU A 189 -2.65 5.68 3.37
N ILE A 190 -3.61 5.86 4.25
CA ILE A 190 -4.63 6.90 4.16
C ILE A 190 -4.60 7.69 5.45
N VAL A 191 -4.40 9.00 5.32
CA VAL A 191 -4.57 9.97 6.41
C VAL A 191 -5.75 10.85 6.06
N SER A 192 -6.78 10.84 6.93
CA SER A 192 -7.99 11.63 6.74
C SER A 192 -8.25 12.48 7.97
N ASN A 193 -8.43 13.79 7.77
CA ASN A 193 -8.83 14.73 8.80
C ASN A 193 -10.15 15.37 8.40
N GLN A 194 -11.17 15.24 9.25
CA GLN A 194 -12.47 15.79 9.01
C GLN A 194 -12.89 16.69 10.16
N LEU A 195 -13.26 17.92 9.84
CA LEU A 195 -13.90 18.85 10.77
C LEU A 195 -15.33 19.05 10.31
N GLN A 196 -16.29 18.85 11.23
CA GLN A 196 -17.72 19.01 10.96
C GLN A 196 -18.40 19.80 12.07
N GLY A 197 -19.48 20.45 11.72
CA GLY A 197 -20.33 21.14 12.69
C GLY A 197 -21.81 21.03 12.33
N ASP A 198 -22.62 20.87 13.37
CA ASP A 198 -24.07 20.81 13.28
C ASP A 198 -24.65 21.91 14.14
N HIS A 199 -25.49 22.77 13.54
CA HIS A 199 -26.04 23.93 14.17
C HIS A 199 -27.54 24.00 13.90
N TYR A 200 -28.33 24.20 14.96
CA TYR A 200 -29.77 24.41 14.89
C TYR A 200 -30.14 25.79 15.41
N PHE A 201 -30.86 26.55 14.60
CA PHE A 201 -31.29 27.92 14.88
C PHE A 201 -32.84 28.00 14.93
N PRO A 202 -33.46 27.77 16.10
CA PRO A 202 -34.94 27.80 16.22
C PRO A 202 -35.54 29.10 15.76
N ALA A 203 -34.89 30.24 16.04
CA ALA A 203 -35.37 31.57 15.71
C ALA A 203 -35.32 31.92 14.21
N LEU A 204 -34.66 31.08 13.37
CA LEU A 204 -34.49 31.29 11.94
C LEU A 204 -35.32 30.28 11.13
N ASN A 205 -36.61 30.14 11.44
CA ASN A 205 -37.50 29.14 10.83
C ASN A 205 -36.95 27.70 10.93
N GLU A 206 -36.48 27.36 12.12
CA GLU A 206 -35.92 26.04 12.40
C GLU A 206 -34.76 25.66 11.45
N LEU A 207 -33.92 26.64 11.11
CA LEU A 207 -32.78 26.43 10.23
C LEU A 207 -31.79 25.46 10.86
N VAL A 208 -31.47 24.38 10.13
CA VAL A 208 -30.38 23.47 10.41
C VAL A 208 -29.26 23.75 9.42
N VAL A 209 -28.03 23.88 9.93
CA VAL A 209 -26.80 24.07 9.16
C VAL A 209 -25.86 22.95 9.51
N ASN A 210 -25.57 22.06 8.56
CA ASN A 210 -24.55 21.06 8.68
C ASN A 210 -23.41 21.39 7.72
N TRP A 211 -22.20 21.41 8.22
CA TRP A 211 -21.04 21.64 7.39
C TRP A 211 -19.94 20.66 7.70
N ARG A 212 -19.13 20.34 6.68
CA ARG A 212 -17.93 19.51 6.85
C ARG A 212 -16.80 20.03 5.96
N TYR A 213 -15.63 19.91 6.47
CA TYR A 213 -14.37 20.07 5.76
C TYR A 213 -13.57 18.81 5.95
N SER A 214 -13.07 18.23 4.86
CA SER A 214 -12.22 17.05 4.89
C SER A 214 -10.96 17.29 4.09
N ASP A 215 -9.83 16.83 4.63
CA ASP A 215 -8.53 16.77 3.97
C ASP A 215 -8.03 15.33 4.04
N ILE A 216 -7.74 14.73 2.88
CA ILE A 216 -7.40 13.32 2.75
C ILE A 216 -6.15 13.20 1.90
N THR A 217 -5.18 12.46 2.39
CA THR A 217 -4.01 12.03 1.63
C THR A 217 -4.00 10.52 1.58
N ALA A 218 -3.87 9.96 0.37
CA ALA A 218 -3.66 8.54 0.15
C ALA A 218 -2.32 8.34 -0.56
N THR A 219 -1.51 7.41 -0.05
CA THR A 219 -0.23 7.02 -0.66
C THR A 219 -0.19 5.53 -0.92
N ARG A 220 0.50 5.14 -1.99
CA ARG A 220 0.90 3.75 -2.25
C ARG A 220 2.34 3.78 -2.70
N GLU A 221 3.19 3.10 -1.96
CA GLU A 221 4.61 2.96 -2.27
C GLU A 221 4.92 1.47 -2.46
N ALA A 222 5.58 1.13 -3.56
CA ALA A 222 6.09 -0.21 -3.82
C ALA A 222 7.57 -0.11 -4.19
N PRO A 223 8.42 0.10 -3.19
CA PRO A 223 9.85 0.21 -3.41
C PRO A 223 10.45 -1.16 -3.72
N ASP A 224 11.29 -1.21 -4.77
CA ASP A 224 12.13 -2.34 -5.11
C ASP A 224 11.38 -3.67 -5.32
N THR A 225 10.26 -3.65 -6.03
CA THR A 225 9.63 -4.88 -6.51
C THR A 225 10.60 -5.58 -7.45
N ARG A 226 10.89 -6.85 -7.18
CA ARG A 226 11.86 -7.67 -7.94
C ARG A 226 11.13 -8.84 -8.56
N PHE A 227 11.27 -8.99 -9.85
CA PHE A 227 10.88 -10.18 -10.59
C PHE A 227 12.12 -10.76 -11.28
N TYR A 228 12.36 -12.04 -11.10
CA TYR A 228 13.45 -12.73 -11.76
C TYR A 228 13.06 -14.16 -12.14
N ARG A 229 13.71 -14.65 -13.19
CA ARG A 229 13.42 -15.92 -13.82
C ARG A 229 14.71 -16.69 -14.11
N TYR A 230 14.66 -17.96 -13.84
CA TYR A 230 15.65 -18.94 -14.28
C TYR A 230 15.00 -19.88 -15.29
N ASP A 231 15.73 -20.24 -16.33
CA ASP A 231 15.37 -21.22 -17.34
C ASP A 231 16.49 -22.30 -17.36
N GLY A 232 16.19 -23.52 -16.91
CA GLY A 232 17.19 -24.60 -16.80
C GLY A 232 18.32 -24.31 -15.81
N GLY A 233 18.00 -23.60 -14.71
CA GLY A 233 18.97 -23.22 -13.68
C GLY A 233 19.87 -22.04 -14.05
N GLU A 234 19.71 -21.46 -15.25
CA GLU A 234 20.44 -20.27 -15.69
C GLU A 234 19.54 -19.03 -15.61
N PHE A 235 20.14 -17.90 -15.19
CA PHE A 235 19.43 -16.60 -15.15
C PHE A 235 18.95 -16.21 -16.56
N SER A 236 17.64 -15.98 -16.70
CA SER A 236 17.04 -15.78 -18.01
C SER A 236 17.57 -14.53 -18.72
N SER A 237 17.94 -14.68 -19.98
CA SER A 237 18.35 -13.57 -20.85
C SER A 237 17.17 -12.88 -21.57
N ARG A 238 15.94 -13.31 -21.28
CA ARG A 238 14.72 -12.70 -21.89
C ARG A 238 14.57 -11.26 -21.41
N VAL A 239 14.05 -10.41 -22.26
CA VAL A 239 13.85 -8.97 -21.98
C VAL A 239 12.92 -8.74 -20.79
N ASP A 240 11.95 -9.62 -20.59
CA ASP A 240 10.97 -9.63 -19.51
C ASP A 240 11.31 -10.57 -18.36
N GLY A 241 12.45 -11.24 -18.44
CA GLY A 241 12.88 -12.27 -17.47
C GLY A 241 13.35 -11.72 -16.13
N ASN A 242 13.79 -10.46 -16.11
CA ASN A 242 14.36 -9.87 -14.91
C ASN A 242 14.03 -8.39 -14.85
N MET A 243 13.33 -7.99 -13.78
CA MET A 243 12.83 -6.63 -13.63
C MET A 243 12.93 -6.15 -12.18
N ARG A 244 13.24 -4.88 -12.02
CA ARG A 244 13.07 -4.17 -10.76
C ARG A 244 12.23 -2.91 -11.02
N SER A 245 11.25 -2.66 -10.18
CA SER A 245 10.42 -1.45 -10.25
C SER A 245 10.33 -0.74 -8.90
N PHE A 246 10.16 0.57 -8.99
CA PHE A 246 10.00 1.47 -7.86
C PHE A 246 8.78 2.33 -8.17
N ASP A 247 7.69 2.09 -7.46
CA ASP A 247 6.43 2.76 -7.72
C ASP A 247 6.03 3.63 -6.54
N ASP A 248 5.66 4.86 -6.81
CA ASP A 248 5.14 5.84 -5.87
C ASP A 248 3.87 6.46 -6.44
N LEU A 249 2.81 6.44 -5.65
CA LEU A 249 1.54 7.09 -5.96
C LEU A 249 1.10 7.90 -4.76
N LYS A 250 0.77 9.16 -5.00
CA LYS A 250 0.18 10.05 -3.99
C LYS A 250 -1.05 10.74 -4.56
N ASP A 251 -2.14 10.65 -3.82
CA ASP A 251 -3.40 11.33 -4.11
C ASP A 251 -3.80 12.21 -2.92
N ASN A 252 -4.27 13.43 -3.22
CA ASN A 252 -4.72 14.38 -2.22
C ASN A 252 -6.14 14.86 -2.61
N ALA A 253 -7.04 14.82 -1.66
CA ALA A 253 -8.40 15.28 -1.83
C ALA A 253 -8.79 16.25 -0.71
N THR A 254 -9.44 17.34 -1.09
CA THR A 254 -10.02 18.30 -0.14
C THR A 254 -11.50 18.47 -0.47
N GLU A 255 -12.35 18.34 0.52
CA GLU A 255 -13.79 18.47 0.36
C GLU A 255 -14.35 19.52 1.32
N LEU A 256 -15.25 20.35 0.83
CA LEU A 256 -16.07 21.25 1.63
C LEU A 256 -17.54 21.01 1.30
N GLY A 257 -18.35 20.66 2.30
CA GLY A 257 -19.79 20.46 2.18
C GLY A 257 -20.55 21.38 3.14
N VAL A 258 -21.69 21.92 2.68
CA VAL A 258 -22.62 22.67 3.51
C VAL A 258 -24.04 22.29 3.12
N ASP A 259 -24.82 21.82 4.09
CA ASP A 259 -26.23 21.48 3.95
C ASP A 259 -27.09 22.43 4.80
N LEU A 260 -28.12 23.02 4.18
CA LEU A 260 -29.05 23.92 4.83
C LEU A 260 -30.47 23.34 4.72
N THR A 261 -31.10 23.16 5.87
CA THR A 261 -32.50 22.72 5.95
C THR A 261 -33.31 23.76 6.71
N MET A 262 -34.43 24.16 6.14
CA MET A 262 -35.33 25.18 6.75
C MET A 262 -36.79 24.77 6.57
N VAL A 263 -37.61 25.03 7.58
CA VAL A 263 -39.05 24.78 7.51
C VAL A 263 -39.75 26.00 6.93
N PHE A 264 -40.55 25.80 5.88
CA PHE A 264 -41.41 26.83 5.30
C PHE A 264 -42.87 26.54 5.67
N TYR A 265 -43.47 27.44 6.40
CA TYR A 265 -44.89 27.39 6.68
C TYR A 265 -45.65 28.08 5.53
N GLY A 266 -46.36 27.29 4.71
CA GLY A 266 -47.22 27.84 3.65
C GLY A 266 -48.42 28.60 4.26
N PRO A 267 -48.99 29.58 3.54
CA PRO A 267 -50.22 30.19 3.98
C PRO A 267 -51.34 29.15 4.05
N MET A 268 -52.05 29.09 5.18
CA MET A 268 -53.28 28.32 5.30
C MET A 268 -54.41 28.97 4.48
#